data_338748c7d1d2711c57f95aa0817e6944
#
_entry.id   338748c7d1d2711c57f95aa0817e6944
#
_cell.length_a   1.000
_cell.length_b   1.000
_cell.length_c   1.000
_cell.angle_alpha   90.00
_cell.angle_beta   90.00
_cell.angle_gamma   90.00
#
_symmetry.space_group_name_H-M   'P 1'
#
loop_
_entity.id
_entity.type
_entity.pdbx_description
1 polymer ?
#
loop_
_entity_poly.entity_id
_entity_poly.type
_entity_poly.pdbx_seq_one_letter_code
_entity_poly.pdbx_strand_id
1 'polypeptide(L)'
;MINTTKIAKNNLKQNKSKSILIIITIILSTLMLSSIGIYIVNAGAYQKENTIKYSGNYQGILANVDEKQADILSNHADVELTGEMNGVGVEKLEDDSNISLAYMNEDALKLNSFEFVKGKLPTKENEIVLDSGALKALGYKNKDLGERIKISYNDYKNDKKIEKEFIISGILKTSEISEAGKYYYAIISESYMRNTRNMSQEDFNIYVKFNDKSNLSIEQIKEKLDKIANDIGLDTINTAVNENYINALKPDMETIMGGVFVGLVIVLSSILVIYNIFYISIVTKVQEFGKLRAIGATKKQ
;
A
#
# COMPACT_ATOMS: atom_id res chain seq x y z
N MET A 1 57.92 2.04 28.21
CA MET A 1 56.77 2.01 27.27
C MET A 1 56.00 3.32 27.38
N ILE A 2 55.95 4.13 26.33
CA ILE A 2 55.15 5.37 26.31
C ILE A 2 53.69 4.95 26.32
N ASN A 3 52.95 5.35 27.36
CA ASN A 3 51.54 4.99 27.48
C ASN A 3 50.74 5.85 26.52
N THR A 4 50.52 5.36 25.28
CA THR A 4 49.82 6.04 24.19
C THR A 4 48.42 6.45 24.58
N THR A 5 47.76 5.67 25.44
CA THR A 5 46.40 5.99 25.96
C THR A 5 46.42 7.24 26.85
N LYS A 6 47.48 7.42 27.67
CA LYS A 6 47.61 8.60 28.53
C LYS A 6 47.86 9.86 27.71
N ILE A 7 48.67 9.74 26.62
CA ILE A 7 48.93 10.83 25.69
C ILE A 7 47.66 11.21 24.93
N ALA A 8 46.89 10.25 24.43
CA ALA A 8 45.62 10.47 23.76
C ALA A 8 44.60 11.19 24.68
N LYS A 9 44.46 10.73 25.93
CA LYS A 9 43.57 11.34 26.93
C LYS A 9 43.96 12.78 27.27
N ASN A 10 45.27 13.07 27.38
CA ASN A 10 45.73 14.44 27.61
C ASN A 10 45.51 15.34 26.41
N ASN A 11 45.70 14.86 25.18
CA ASN A 11 45.41 15.61 23.95
C ASN A 11 43.91 15.94 23.82
N LEU A 12 43.03 15.00 24.14
CA LEU A 12 41.56 15.25 24.19
C LEU A 12 41.20 16.31 25.23
N LYS A 13 41.86 16.30 26.42
CA LYS A 13 41.64 17.29 27.48
C LYS A 13 42.12 18.69 27.09
N GLN A 14 43.24 18.81 26.38
CA GLN A 14 43.78 20.09 25.91
C GLN A 14 42.97 20.70 24.74
N ASN A 15 42.35 19.87 23.91
CA ASN A 15 41.57 20.28 22.74
C ASN A 15 40.07 20.01 22.91
N LYS A 16 39.51 20.28 24.09
CA LYS A 16 38.09 19.96 24.44
C LYS A 16 37.09 20.44 23.41
N SER A 17 37.16 21.68 22.96
CA SER A 17 36.23 22.25 22.00
C SER A 17 36.25 21.51 20.65
N LYS A 18 37.43 21.15 20.14
CA LYS A 18 37.58 20.39 18.88
C LYS A 18 37.08 18.95 19.03
N SER A 19 37.36 18.32 20.16
CA SER A 19 36.87 16.95 20.45
C SER A 19 35.35 16.93 20.58
N ILE A 20 34.73 17.92 21.21
CA ILE A 20 33.29 18.07 21.32
C ILE A 20 32.67 18.26 19.94
N LEU A 21 33.24 19.11 19.07
CA LEU A 21 32.78 19.33 17.72
C LEU A 21 32.78 18.04 16.90
N ILE A 22 33.87 17.24 16.97
CA ILE A 22 33.92 15.94 16.28
C ILE A 22 32.86 14.97 16.79
N ILE A 23 32.67 14.89 18.10
CA ILE A 23 31.63 14.06 18.73
C ILE A 23 30.25 14.47 18.26
N ILE A 24 29.94 15.77 18.30
CA ILE A 24 28.65 16.31 17.84
C ILE A 24 28.44 15.98 16.34
N THR A 25 29.47 16.16 15.49
CA THR A 25 29.39 15.84 14.07
C THR A 25 29.07 14.36 13.87
N ILE A 26 29.73 13.46 14.58
CA ILE A 26 29.48 12.02 14.48
C ILE A 26 28.06 11.68 14.94
N ILE A 27 27.63 12.23 16.09
CA ILE A 27 26.26 12.01 16.61
C ILE A 27 25.22 12.48 15.63
N LEU A 28 25.33 13.72 15.12
CA LEU A 28 24.38 14.27 14.16
C LEU A 28 24.34 13.45 12.86
N SER A 29 25.51 13.08 12.32
CA SER A 29 25.57 12.27 11.11
C SER A 29 24.94 10.91 11.30
N THR A 30 25.19 10.25 12.43
CA THR A 30 24.60 8.95 12.76
C THR A 30 23.08 9.05 12.92
N LEU A 31 22.60 10.10 13.59
CA LEU A 31 21.15 10.35 13.73
C LEU A 31 20.49 10.60 12.37
N MET A 32 21.10 11.41 11.51
CA MET A 32 20.56 11.67 10.17
C MET A 32 20.53 10.38 9.30
N LEU A 33 21.60 9.60 9.30
CA LEU A 33 21.64 8.32 8.55
C LEU A 33 20.60 7.32 9.08
N SER A 34 20.46 7.22 10.41
CA SER A 34 19.43 6.37 11.02
C SER A 34 18.04 6.82 10.66
N SER A 35 17.77 8.13 10.65
CA SER A 35 16.50 8.70 10.27
C SER A 35 16.14 8.40 8.81
N ILE A 36 17.10 8.46 7.90
CA ILE A 36 16.89 8.09 6.48
C ILE A 36 16.53 6.60 6.38
N GLY A 37 17.25 5.72 7.08
CA GLY A 37 16.95 4.29 7.08
C GLY A 37 15.54 3.99 7.58
N ILE A 38 15.12 4.62 8.67
CA ILE A 38 13.77 4.51 9.22
C ILE A 38 12.73 5.04 8.22
N TYR A 39 13.01 6.19 7.57
CA TYR A 39 12.11 6.76 6.57
C TYR A 39 11.89 5.82 5.39
N ILE A 40 12.97 5.25 4.82
CA ILE A 40 12.87 4.32 3.68
C ILE A 40 11.98 3.12 4.02
N VAL A 41 12.19 2.50 5.20
CA VAL A 41 11.41 1.33 5.63
C VAL A 41 9.95 1.69 5.83
N ASN A 42 9.67 2.81 6.52
CA ASN A 42 8.30 3.23 6.80
C ASN A 42 7.56 3.70 5.56
N ALA A 43 8.24 4.41 4.64
CA ALA A 43 7.64 4.85 3.38
C ALA A 43 7.19 3.66 2.53
N GLY A 44 8.03 2.62 2.41
CA GLY A 44 7.66 1.40 1.70
C GLY A 44 6.48 0.65 2.34
N ALA A 45 6.47 0.54 3.67
CA ALA A 45 5.36 -0.09 4.40
C ALA A 45 4.05 0.69 4.22
N TYR A 46 4.10 2.01 4.32
CA TYR A 46 2.95 2.90 4.14
C TYR A 46 2.40 2.83 2.70
N GLN A 47 3.28 2.86 1.71
CA GLN A 47 2.89 2.74 0.30
C GLN A 47 2.20 1.40 0.03
N LYS A 48 2.75 0.30 0.54
CA LYS A 48 2.14 -1.03 0.43
C LYS A 48 0.75 -1.07 1.07
N GLU A 49 0.62 -0.59 2.31
CA GLU A 49 -0.66 -0.55 3.03
C GLU A 49 -1.71 0.26 2.27
N ASN A 50 -1.34 1.44 1.79
CA ASN A 50 -2.25 2.26 0.99
C ASN A 50 -2.65 1.57 -0.31
N THR A 51 -1.69 0.97 -1.04
CA THR A 51 -2.02 0.28 -2.28
C THR A 51 -2.97 -0.90 -2.03
N ILE A 52 -2.79 -1.66 -0.95
CA ILE A 52 -3.72 -2.74 -0.58
C ILE A 52 -5.12 -2.19 -0.31
N LYS A 53 -5.23 -1.05 0.37
CA LYS A 53 -6.53 -0.39 0.63
C LYS A 53 -7.25 0.04 -0.66
N TYR A 54 -6.51 0.39 -1.69
CA TYR A 54 -7.07 0.95 -2.92
C TYR A 54 -7.20 -0.06 -4.06
N SER A 55 -6.27 -0.99 -4.17
CA SER A 55 -6.20 -1.96 -5.27
C SER A 55 -6.53 -3.39 -4.82
N GLY A 56 -6.83 -3.58 -3.53
CA GLY A 56 -7.10 -4.90 -2.97
C GLY A 56 -5.84 -5.71 -2.66
N ASN A 57 -6.05 -6.88 -2.04
CA ASN A 57 -5.02 -7.82 -1.58
C ASN A 57 -5.11 -9.14 -2.37
N TYR A 58 -5.04 -9.06 -3.68
CA TYR A 58 -5.12 -10.19 -4.59
C TYR A 58 -4.18 -10.00 -5.78
N GLN A 59 -3.73 -11.08 -6.40
CA GLN A 59 -2.78 -11.03 -7.50
C GLN A 59 -3.46 -10.85 -8.86
N GLY A 60 -4.68 -11.33 -9.03
CA GLY A 60 -5.36 -11.21 -10.30
C GLY A 60 -6.85 -11.49 -10.25
N ILE A 61 -7.48 -11.33 -11.40
CA ILE A 61 -8.92 -11.53 -11.60
C ILE A 61 -9.10 -12.49 -12.78
N LEU A 62 -10.00 -13.44 -12.63
CA LEU A 62 -10.57 -14.21 -13.72
C LEU A 62 -12.00 -13.73 -13.95
N ALA A 63 -12.28 -13.24 -15.16
CA ALA A 63 -13.60 -12.76 -15.56
C ALA A 63 -14.37 -13.84 -16.31
N ASN A 64 -15.69 -13.74 -16.31
CA ASN A 64 -16.59 -14.66 -17.00
C ASN A 64 -16.44 -16.13 -16.55
N VAL A 65 -16.29 -16.34 -15.26
CA VAL A 65 -16.13 -17.64 -14.63
C VAL A 65 -17.50 -18.17 -14.23
N ASP A 66 -17.90 -19.33 -14.76
CA ASP A 66 -19.15 -19.98 -14.36
C ASP A 66 -19.05 -20.64 -12.96
N GLU A 67 -20.19 -21.08 -12.40
CA GLU A 67 -20.22 -21.68 -11.05
C GLU A 67 -19.34 -22.94 -10.93
N LYS A 68 -19.27 -23.79 -11.97
CA LYS A 68 -18.46 -25.01 -11.93
C LYS A 68 -16.97 -24.68 -11.96
N GLN A 69 -16.60 -23.71 -12.79
CA GLN A 69 -15.23 -23.20 -12.86
C GLN A 69 -14.83 -22.53 -11.56
N ALA A 70 -15.74 -21.78 -10.93
CA ALA A 70 -15.50 -21.16 -9.61
C ALA A 70 -15.25 -22.19 -8.52
N ASP A 71 -16.02 -23.29 -8.51
CA ASP A 71 -15.81 -24.41 -7.59
C ASP A 71 -14.46 -25.10 -7.78
N ILE A 72 -14.05 -25.34 -9.04
CA ILE A 72 -12.74 -25.93 -9.35
C ILE A 72 -11.62 -24.96 -8.91
N LEU A 73 -11.78 -23.68 -9.20
CA LEU A 73 -10.81 -22.64 -8.89
C LEU A 73 -10.60 -22.49 -7.37
N SER A 74 -11.67 -22.51 -6.58
CA SER A 74 -11.58 -22.37 -5.11
C SER A 74 -10.82 -23.52 -4.44
N ASN A 75 -10.77 -24.68 -5.11
CA ASN A 75 -10.06 -25.88 -4.65
C ASN A 75 -8.70 -26.08 -5.36
N HIS A 76 -8.26 -25.13 -6.19
CA HIS A 76 -7.02 -25.25 -6.93
C HIS A 76 -5.80 -25.15 -6.01
N ALA A 77 -4.80 -26.02 -6.19
CA ALA A 77 -3.63 -26.15 -5.32
C ALA A 77 -2.79 -24.85 -5.17
N ASP A 78 -2.77 -24.03 -6.22
CA ASP A 78 -2.02 -22.75 -6.22
C ASP A 78 -2.79 -21.57 -5.61
N VAL A 79 -4.07 -21.75 -5.28
CA VAL A 79 -4.96 -20.68 -4.80
C VAL A 79 -5.10 -20.74 -3.29
N GLU A 80 -4.87 -19.61 -2.62
CA GLU A 80 -5.09 -19.43 -1.17
C GLU A 80 -6.54 -19.03 -0.89
N LEU A 81 -7.06 -18.09 -1.69
CA LEU A 81 -8.37 -17.52 -1.48
C LEU A 81 -8.96 -17.02 -2.79
N THR A 82 -10.25 -17.23 -2.97
CA THR A 82 -11.05 -16.66 -4.06
C THR A 82 -12.15 -15.78 -3.53
N GLY A 83 -12.43 -14.68 -4.21
CA GLY A 83 -13.54 -13.79 -3.91
C GLY A 83 -14.42 -13.61 -5.12
N GLU A 84 -15.73 -13.82 -4.98
CA GLU A 84 -16.70 -13.75 -6.06
C GLU A 84 -17.38 -12.39 -6.14
N MET A 85 -17.48 -11.85 -7.34
CA MET A 85 -18.20 -10.63 -7.65
C MET A 85 -19.05 -10.80 -8.92
N ASN A 86 -20.30 -10.32 -8.89
CA ASN A 86 -21.12 -10.17 -10.08
C ASN A 86 -21.69 -8.75 -10.13
N GLY A 87 -21.34 -7.97 -11.16
CA GLY A 87 -21.85 -6.62 -11.39
C GLY A 87 -23.26 -6.66 -11.96
N VAL A 88 -24.23 -6.00 -11.28
CA VAL A 88 -25.64 -6.00 -11.66
C VAL A 88 -26.00 -4.74 -12.44
N GLY A 89 -25.51 -3.60 -12.02
CA GLY A 89 -25.85 -2.34 -12.67
C GLY A 89 -25.18 -1.14 -12.05
N VAL A 90 -25.50 0.05 -12.55
CA VAL A 90 -24.96 1.32 -12.06
C VAL A 90 -26.07 2.36 -11.96
N GLU A 91 -26.09 3.09 -10.86
CA GLU A 91 -26.83 4.34 -10.72
C GLU A 91 -25.91 5.52 -10.99
N LYS A 92 -26.27 6.35 -11.96
CA LYS A 92 -25.58 7.61 -12.25
C LYS A 92 -26.40 8.76 -11.68
N LEU A 93 -25.76 9.55 -10.82
CA LEU A 93 -26.39 10.71 -10.19
C LEU A 93 -26.06 12.00 -10.95
N GLU A 94 -26.84 13.06 -10.69
CA GLU A 94 -26.71 14.36 -11.37
C GLU A 94 -25.36 15.06 -11.09
N ASP A 95 -24.72 14.74 -9.98
CA ASP A 95 -23.41 15.29 -9.59
C ASP A 95 -22.22 14.50 -10.15
N ASP A 96 -22.44 13.65 -11.16
CA ASP A 96 -21.50 12.71 -11.75
C ASP A 96 -21.04 11.58 -10.82
N SER A 97 -21.69 11.40 -9.68
CA SER A 97 -21.42 10.23 -8.83
C SER A 97 -21.99 8.96 -9.45
N ASN A 98 -21.25 7.86 -9.34
CA ASN A 98 -21.65 6.55 -9.80
C ASN A 98 -21.75 5.58 -8.62
N ILE A 99 -22.85 4.86 -8.52
CA ILE A 99 -23.03 3.81 -7.51
C ILE A 99 -23.14 2.48 -8.23
N SER A 100 -22.11 1.64 -8.08
CA SER A 100 -22.09 0.30 -8.67
C SER A 100 -22.85 -0.68 -7.79
N LEU A 101 -23.87 -1.30 -8.32
CA LEU A 101 -24.57 -2.40 -7.67
C LEU A 101 -23.93 -3.72 -8.07
N ALA A 102 -23.49 -4.47 -7.09
CA ALA A 102 -22.85 -5.77 -7.30
C ALA A 102 -23.18 -6.74 -6.16
N TYR A 103 -23.23 -8.02 -6.47
CA TYR A 103 -23.04 -9.06 -5.49
C TYR A 103 -21.54 -9.23 -5.21
N MET A 104 -21.19 -9.38 -3.95
CA MET A 104 -19.86 -9.78 -3.51
C MET A 104 -19.98 -10.71 -2.31
N ASN A 105 -19.24 -11.82 -2.34
CA ASN A 105 -19.14 -12.68 -1.17
C ASN A 105 -18.18 -12.09 -0.12
N GLU A 106 -18.13 -12.69 1.07
CA GLU A 106 -17.32 -12.18 2.18
C GLU A 106 -15.82 -12.10 1.83
N ASP A 107 -15.32 -13.05 1.07
CA ASP A 107 -13.91 -13.11 0.69
C ASP A 107 -13.57 -12.07 -0.40
N ALA A 108 -14.49 -11.76 -1.32
CA ALA A 108 -14.34 -10.64 -2.24
C ALA A 108 -14.23 -9.30 -1.49
N LEU A 109 -15.04 -9.09 -0.45
CA LEU A 109 -14.93 -7.89 0.37
C LEU A 109 -13.59 -7.80 1.11
N LYS A 110 -13.10 -8.91 1.67
CA LYS A 110 -11.78 -8.97 2.32
C LYS A 110 -10.65 -8.70 1.34
N LEU A 111 -10.69 -9.33 0.16
CA LEU A 111 -9.67 -9.14 -0.88
C LEU A 111 -9.65 -7.72 -1.42
N ASN A 112 -10.78 -7.03 -1.44
CA ASN A 112 -10.88 -5.62 -1.85
C ASN A 112 -10.77 -4.63 -0.67
N SER A 113 -10.42 -5.11 0.53
CA SER A 113 -10.20 -4.27 1.73
C SER A 113 -11.41 -3.42 2.12
N PHE A 114 -12.62 -3.90 1.87
CA PHE A 114 -13.83 -3.25 2.34
C PHE A 114 -14.00 -3.45 3.85
N GLU A 115 -14.23 -2.36 4.56
CA GLU A 115 -14.40 -2.35 6.02
C GLU A 115 -15.83 -1.96 6.39
N PHE A 116 -16.50 -2.77 7.24
CA PHE A 116 -17.79 -2.39 7.80
C PHE A 116 -17.62 -1.31 8.88
N VAL A 117 -18.36 -0.22 8.73
CA VAL A 117 -18.58 0.73 9.82
C VAL A 117 -19.56 0.13 10.81
N LYS A 118 -20.62 -0.52 10.30
CA LYS A 118 -21.64 -1.22 11.09
C LYS A 118 -22.46 -2.18 10.23
N GLY A 119 -23.14 -3.13 10.89
CA GLY A 119 -23.98 -4.10 10.20
C GLY A 119 -23.22 -5.29 9.64
N LYS A 120 -23.78 -5.93 8.64
CA LYS A 120 -23.28 -7.16 8.01
C LYS A 120 -23.74 -7.27 6.56
N LEU A 121 -23.18 -8.25 5.83
CA LEU A 121 -23.60 -8.57 4.47
C LEU A 121 -25.11 -8.84 4.37
N PRO A 122 -25.74 -8.49 3.25
CA PRO A 122 -27.15 -8.74 3.01
C PRO A 122 -27.38 -10.25 2.81
N THR A 123 -28.38 -10.79 3.49
CA THR A 123 -28.77 -12.20 3.38
C THR A 123 -30.14 -12.37 2.72
N LYS A 124 -31.00 -11.36 2.82
CA LYS A 124 -32.33 -11.38 2.22
C LYS A 124 -32.36 -10.59 0.92
N GLU A 125 -33.25 -10.95 0.01
CA GLU A 125 -33.40 -10.32 -1.30
C GLU A 125 -33.60 -8.80 -1.25
N ASN A 126 -34.23 -8.30 -0.22
CA ASN A 126 -34.50 -6.88 -0.03
C ASN A 126 -33.49 -6.16 0.88
N GLU A 127 -32.39 -6.80 1.22
CA GLU A 127 -31.32 -6.18 2.00
C GLU A 127 -30.18 -5.66 1.10
N ILE A 128 -29.53 -4.60 1.55
CA ILE A 128 -28.42 -3.97 0.83
C ILE A 128 -27.37 -3.43 1.82
N VAL A 129 -26.12 -3.48 1.42
CA VAL A 129 -25.02 -2.76 2.06
C VAL A 129 -24.59 -1.61 1.15
N LEU A 130 -24.39 -0.44 1.71
CA LEU A 130 -23.85 0.69 0.97
C LEU A 130 -22.61 1.24 1.66
N ASP A 131 -21.72 1.82 0.87
CA ASP A 131 -20.71 2.64 1.51
C ASP A 131 -21.29 3.99 1.98
N SER A 132 -20.64 4.62 2.96
CA SER A 132 -21.12 5.87 3.56
C SER A 132 -21.19 7.03 2.57
N GLY A 133 -20.34 7.02 1.52
CA GLY A 133 -20.37 7.99 0.43
C GLY A 133 -21.59 7.81 -0.47
N ALA A 134 -21.96 6.55 -0.78
CA ALA A 134 -23.19 6.25 -1.52
C ALA A 134 -24.43 6.77 -0.79
N LEU A 135 -24.52 6.53 0.53
CA LEU A 135 -25.63 7.07 1.34
C LEU A 135 -25.70 8.59 1.29
N LYS A 136 -24.54 9.26 1.33
CA LYS A 136 -24.48 10.72 1.23
C LYS A 136 -24.89 11.22 -0.17
N ALA A 137 -24.37 10.58 -1.23
CA ALA A 137 -24.65 10.94 -2.61
C ALA A 137 -26.14 10.76 -2.97
N LEU A 138 -26.78 9.70 -2.46
CA LEU A 138 -28.22 9.43 -2.60
C LEU A 138 -29.12 10.32 -1.74
N GLY A 139 -28.57 11.20 -0.91
CA GLY A 139 -29.34 12.04 0.02
C GLY A 139 -29.81 11.31 1.28
N TYR A 140 -29.35 10.11 1.54
CA TYR A 140 -29.71 9.26 2.69
C TYR A 140 -28.72 9.35 3.85
N LYS A 141 -27.96 10.44 3.97
CA LYS A 141 -26.88 10.62 4.97
C LYS A 141 -27.28 10.27 6.41
N ASN A 142 -28.57 10.49 6.78
CA ASN A 142 -29.07 10.25 8.13
C ASN A 142 -29.71 8.86 8.31
N LYS A 143 -29.73 8.03 7.27
CA LYS A 143 -30.31 6.69 7.32
C LYS A 143 -29.35 5.72 8.02
N ASP A 144 -29.95 4.76 8.72
CA ASP A 144 -29.22 3.75 9.49
C ASP A 144 -29.70 2.33 9.20
N LEU A 145 -29.10 1.36 9.87
CA LEU A 145 -29.46 -0.06 9.75
C LEU A 145 -30.96 -0.28 9.97
N GLY A 146 -31.57 -1.13 9.14
CA GLY A 146 -32.98 -1.46 9.18
C GLY A 146 -33.89 -0.45 8.50
N GLU A 147 -33.40 0.70 8.10
CA GLU A 147 -34.18 1.70 7.38
C GLU A 147 -34.27 1.38 5.88
N ARG A 148 -35.36 1.87 5.27
CA ARG A 148 -35.62 1.66 3.85
C ARG A 148 -35.05 2.80 3.02
N ILE A 149 -34.48 2.42 1.87
CA ILE A 149 -34.00 3.34 0.84
C ILE A 149 -34.46 2.85 -0.53
N LYS A 150 -34.56 3.78 -1.47
CA LYS A 150 -34.91 3.50 -2.85
C LYS A 150 -33.70 3.75 -3.73
N ILE A 151 -33.32 2.77 -4.53
CA ILE A 151 -32.20 2.85 -5.48
C ILE A 151 -32.75 2.64 -6.88
N SER A 152 -32.29 3.47 -7.82
CA SER A 152 -32.61 3.38 -9.22
C SER A 152 -31.31 3.13 -9.98
N TYR A 153 -31.21 2.05 -10.73
CA TYR A 153 -29.99 1.71 -11.46
C TYR A 153 -30.29 1.22 -12.88
N ASN A 154 -29.33 1.40 -13.78
CA ASN A 154 -29.38 0.83 -15.11
C ASN A 154 -28.76 -0.57 -15.06
N ASP A 155 -29.54 -1.57 -15.44
CA ASP A 155 -29.11 -2.97 -15.50
C ASP A 155 -28.11 -3.19 -16.63
N TYR A 156 -26.97 -3.82 -16.36
CA TYR A 156 -25.90 -4.02 -17.36
C TYR A 156 -26.29 -4.95 -18.51
N LYS A 157 -27.23 -5.89 -18.29
CA LYS A 157 -27.64 -6.85 -19.36
C LYS A 157 -28.73 -6.30 -20.26
N ASN A 158 -29.70 -5.62 -19.67
CA ASN A 158 -30.92 -5.27 -20.39
C ASN A 158 -31.01 -3.78 -20.74
N ASP A 159 -30.05 -3.00 -20.28
CA ASP A 159 -30.03 -1.52 -20.37
C ASP A 159 -31.36 -0.89 -19.91
N LYS A 160 -32.01 -1.54 -18.93
CA LYS A 160 -33.28 -1.07 -18.36
C LYS A 160 -33.01 -0.40 -17.02
N LYS A 161 -33.69 0.71 -16.82
CA LYS A 161 -33.75 1.38 -15.53
C LYS A 161 -34.66 0.59 -14.59
N ILE A 162 -34.08 0.10 -13.48
CA ILE A 162 -34.78 -0.66 -12.43
C ILE A 162 -34.83 0.22 -11.19
N GLU A 163 -35.99 0.29 -10.56
CA GLU A 163 -36.19 0.98 -9.31
C GLU A 163 -36.62 -0.02 -8.25
N LYS A 164 -35.87 -0.11 -7.13
CA LYS A 164 -36.10 -1.10 -6.07
C LYS A 164 -35.95 -0.45 -4.70
N GLU A 165 -36.79 -0.84 -3.76
CA GLU A 165 -36.66 -0.50 -2.34
C GLU A 165 -35.89 -1.59 -1.61
N PHE A 166 -34.90 -1.17 -0.83
CA PHE A 166 -34.05 -2.04 -0.03
C PHE A 166 -34.03 -1.60 1.44
N ILE A 167 -33.68 -2.54 2.32
CA ILE A 167 -33.42 -2.32 3.75
C ILE A 167 -31.91 -2.33 3.98
N ILE A 168 -31.38 -1.31 4.62
CA ILE A 168 -29.95 -1.21 4.92
C ILE A 168 -29.56 -2.29 5.92
N SER A 169 -28.73 -3.27 5.53
CA SER A 169 -28.20 -4.33 6.39
C SER A 169 -26.80 -4.04 6.91
N GLY A 170 -26.07 -3.16 6.23
CA GLY A 170 -24.73 -2.76 6.60
C GLY A 170 -24.30 -1.47 5.93
N ILE A 171 -23.30 -0.83 6.52
CA ILE A 171 -22.66 0.37 6.00
C ILE A 171 -21.16 0.14 5.97
N LEU A 172 -20.57 0.31 4.78
CA LEU A 172 -19.13 0.26 4.57
C LEU A 172 -18.51 1.64 4.71
N LYS A 173 -17.26 1.66 5.07
CA LYS A 173 -16.42 2.85 5.05
C LYS A 173 -16.06 3.20 3.62
N THR A 174 -16.36 4.42 3.21
CA THR A 174 -15.91 4.93 1.89
C THR A 174 -14.41 5.14 1.90
N SER A 175 -13.73 4.66 0.87
CA SER A 175 -12.30 4.94 0.68
C SER A 175 -12.10 6.38 0.17
N GLU A 176 -10.93 6.96 0.43
CA GLU A 176 -10.58 8.30 -0.06
C GLU A 176 -10.59 8.36 -1.61
N ILE A 177 -10.19 7.28 -2.27
CA ILE A 177 -10.25 7.21 -3.75
C ILE A 177 -11.68 7.13 -4.25
N SER A 178 -12.54 6.35 -3.59
CA SER A 178 -13.96 6.29 -3.94
C SER A 178 -14.61 7.67 -3.79
N GLU A 179 -14.26 8.39 -2.73
CA GLU A 179 -14.78 9.74 -2.51
C GLU A 179 -14.23 10.73 -3.56
N ALA A 180 -12.93 10.70 -3.85
CA ALA A 180 -12.31 11.55 -4.86
C ALA A 180 -12.81 11.26 -6.29
N GLY A 181 -12.99 9.98 -6.63
CA GLY A 181 -13.50 9.52 -7.93
C GLY A 181 -15.02 9.56 -8.05
N LYS A 182 -15.74 9.85 -6.97
CA LYS A 182 -17.21 9.78 -6.90
C LYS A 182 -17.75 8.43 -7.38
N TYR A 183 -17.05 7.35 -7.02
CA TYR A 183 -17.41 5.99 -7.40
C TYR A 183 -17.67 5.15 -6.15
N TYR A 184 -18.91 4.82 -5.92
CA TYR A 184 -19.39 4.18 -4.71
C TYR A 184 -19.92 2.77 -4.98
N TYR A 185 -20.05 1.97 -3.91
CA TYR A 185 -20.55 0.60 -3.99
C TYR A 185 -21.83 0.40 -3.22
N ALA A 186 -22.72 -0.40 -3.81
CA ALA A 186 -23.91 -0.95 -3.21
C ALA A 186 -23.86 -2.48 -3.37
N ILE A 187 -23.73 -3.20 -2.26
CA ILE A 187 -23.61 -4.66 -2.27
C ILE A 187 -25.00 -5.26 -2.01
N ILE A 188 -25.48 -6.03 -2.96
CA ILE A 188 -26.75 -6.75 -2.88
C ILE A 188 -26.54 -8.19 -2.41
N SER A 189 -27.61 -8.83 -1.95
CA SER A 189 -27.59 -10.24 -1.57
C SER A 189 -27.45 -11.18 -2.76
N GLU A 190 -26.89 -12.35 -2.52
CA GLU A 190 -26.87 -13.44 -3.50
C GLU A 190 -28.29 -13.80 -3.97
N SER A 191 -29.27 -13.83 -3.06
CA SER A 191 -30.66 -14.13 -3.39
C SER A 191 -31.25 -13.09 -4.35
N TYR A 192 -30.95 -11.80 -4.19
CA TYR A 192 -31.38 -10.77 -5.16
C TYR A 192 -30.74 -10.98 -6.52
N MET A 193 -29.44 -11.22 -6.55
CA MET A 193 -28.71 -11.48 -7.80
C MET A 193 -29.30 -12.70 -8.52
N ARG A 194 -29.48 -13.83 -7.82
CA ARG A 194 -30.03 -15.07 -8.41
C ARG A 194 -31.44 -14.91 -8.92
N ASN A 195 -32.30 -14.19 -8.22
CA ASN A 195 -33.69 -13.97 -8.64
C ASN A 195 -33.81 -12.97 -9.79
N THR A 196 -32.91 -12.00 -9.89
CA THR A 196 -32.92 -10.96 -10.93
C THR A 196 -32.26 -11.45 -12.22
N ARG A 197 -31.34 -12.42 -12.11
CA ARG A 197 -30.53 -12.95 -13.19
C ARG A 197 -30.86 -14.42 -13.46
N ASN A 198 -30.73 -14.84 -14.72
CA ASN A 198 -30.79 -16.25 -15.05
C ASN A 198 -29.42 -16.87 -14.75
N MET A 199 -29.28 -17.53 -13.59
CA MET A 199 -28.02 -18.05 -13.09
C MET A 199 -27.32 -19.07 -14.00
N SER A 200 -28.04 -19.73 -14.91
CA SER A 200 -27.43 -20.61 -15.91
C SER A 200 -26.60 -19.87 -16.97
N GLN A 201 -26.63 -18.54 -16.93
CA GLN A 201 -25.93 -17.64 -17.87
C GLN A 201 -25.16 -16.53 -17.14
N GLU A 202 -25.03 -16.61 -15.80
CA GLU A 202 -24.31 -15.62 -15.03
C GLU A 202 -22.87 -16.08 -14.80
N ASP A 203 -21.95 -15.22 -15.18
CA ASP A 203 -20.53 -15.40 -14.99
C ASP A 203 -20.05 -14.45 -13.89
N PHE A 204 -19.10 -14.92 -13.09
CA PHE A 204 -18.49 -14.16 -12.02
C PHE A 204 -17.15 -13.57 -12.44
N ASN A 205 -16.79 -12.46 -11.85
CA ASN A 205 -15.41 -12.03 -11.75
C ASN A 205 -14.85 -12.57 -10.44
N ILE A 206 -13.84 -13.42 -10.53
CA ILE A 206 -13.23 -14.04 -9.36
C ILE A 206 -11.88 -13.37 -9.07
N TYR A 207 -11.77 -12.74 -7.91
CA TYR A 207 -10.51 -12.28 -7.36
C TYR A 207 -9.70 -13.46 -6.86
N VAL A 208 -8.43 -13.54 -7.22
CA VAL A 208 -7.56 -14.68 -6.90
C VAL A 208 -6.37 -14.23 -6.09
N LYS A 209 -6.20 -14.87 -4.93
CA LYS A 209 -5.01 -14.78 -4.11
C LYS A 209 -4.27 -16.10 -4.11
N PHE A 210 -2.97 -16.07 -4.41
CA PHE A 210 -2.14 -17.27 -4.48
C PHE A 210 -1.55 -17.67 -3.15
N ASN A 211 -1.34 -18.99 -2.96
CA ASN A 211 -0.59 -19.57 -1.84
C ASN A 211 0.88 -19.14 -1.82
N ASP A 212 1.42 -18.77 -2.97
CA ASP A 212 2.83 -18.44 -3.14
C ASP A 212 3.13 -17.04 -2.57
N LYS A 213 4.06 -17.00 -1.61
CA LYS A 213 4.56 -15.77 -0.97
C LYS A 213 5.80 -15.20 -1.66
N SER A 214 6.26 -15.80 -2.76
CA SER A 214 7.41 -15.29 -3.53
C SER A 214 7.05 -13.97 -4.24
N ASN A 215 8.06 -13.11 -4.40
CA ASN A 215 7.92 -11.85 -5.14
C ASN A 215 7.96 -12.13 -6.65
N LEU A 216 6.87 -12.70 -7.18
CA LEU A 216 6.72 -12.96 -8.60
C LEU A 216 6.60 -11.64 -9.39
N SER A 217 7.12 -11.66 -10.62
CA SER A 217 6.92 -10.54 -11.55
C SER A 217 5.49 -10.52 -12.10
N ILE A 218 5.09 -9.41 -12.72
CA ILE A 218 3.78 -9.29 -13.39
C ILE A 218 3.60 -10.40 -14.43
N GLU A 219 4.66 -10.66 -15.21
CA GLU A 219 4.67 -11.71 -16.25
C GLU A 219 4.48 -13.11 -15.65
N GLN A 220 5.19 -13.42 -14.56
CA GLN A 220 5.06 -14.70 -13.86
C GLN A 220 3.68 -14.89 -13.24
N ILE A 221 3.08 -13.81 -12.69
CA ILE A 221 1.70 -13.84 -12.20
C ILE A 221 0.72 -14.06 -13.37
N LYS A 222 0.94 -13.38 -14.49
CA LYS A 222 0.10 -13.56 -15.68
C LYS A 222 0.17 -15.00 -16.19
N GLU A 223 1.37 -15.58 -16.35
CA GLU A 223 1.56 -16.97 -16.73
C GLU A 223 0.86 -17.95 -15.79
N LYS A 224 0.93 -17.68 -14.48
CA LYS A 224 0.28 -18.50 -13.46
C LYS A 224 -1.25 -18.40 -13.54
N LEU A 225 -1.81 -17.20 -13.75
CA LEU A 225 -3.25 -16.99 -13.97
C LEU A 225 -3.71 -17.69 -15.26
N ASP A 226 -2.96 -17.57 -16.35
CA ASP A 226 -3.30 -18.18 -17.62
C ASP A 226 -3.27 -19.70 -17.53
N LYS A 227 -2.31 -20.27 -16.81
CA LYS A 227 -2.28 -21.71 -16.53
C LYS A 227 -3.53 -22.15 -15.76
N ILE A 228 -3.88 -21.45 -14.67
CA ILE A 228 -5.07 -21.77 -13.89
C ILE A 228 -6.34 -21.63 -14.75
N ALA A 229 -6.44 -20.57 -15.57
CA ALA A 229 -7.55 -20.40 -16.50
C ALA A 229 -7.70 -21.61 -17.44
N ASN A 230 -6.59 -22.05 -18.04
CA ASN A 230 -6.58 -23.26 -18.89
C ASN A 230 -6.99 -24.52 -18.12
N ASP A 231 -6.52 -24.69 -16.89
CA ASP A 231 -6.83 -25.86 -16.05
C ASP A 231 -8.35 -25.96 -15.73
N ILE A 232 -9.04 -24.81 -15.65
CA ILE A 232 -10.50 -24.75 -15.45
C ILE A 232 -11.30 -24.59 -16.75
N GLY A 233 -10.63 -24.61 -17.92
CA GLY A 233 -11.28 -24.46 -19.21
C GLY A 233 -11.77 -23.04 -19.52
N LEU A 234 -11.15 -22.02 -18.94
CA LEU A 234 -11.41 -20.60 -19.18
C LEU A 234 -10.43 -20.04 -20.23
N ASP A 235 -10.91 -19.17 -21.13
CA ASP A 235 -10.05 -18.46 -22.07
C ASP A 235 -9.14 -17.47 -21.33
N THR A 236 -7.85 -17.48 -21.65
CA THR A 236 -6.84 -16.61 -21.03
C THR A 236 -7.04 -15.12 -21.29
N ILE A 237 -7.84 -14.73 -22.27
CA ILE A 237 -8.27 -13.34 -22.50
C ILE A 237 -9.05 -12.77 -21.29
N ASN A 238 -9.65 -13.67 -20.50
CA ASN A 238 -10.42 -13.31 -19.31
C ASN A 238 -9.57 -13.16 -18.05
N THR A 239 -8.23 -13.24 -18.15
CA THR A 239 -7.34 -13.06 -17.00
C THR A 239 -6.74 -11.65 -16.95
N ALA A 240 -6.74 -11.04 -15.77
CA ALA A 240 -6.13 -9.75 -15.53
C ALA A 240 -5.27 -9.76 -14.27
N VAL A 241 -4.09 -9.15 -14.33
CA VAL A 241 -3.16 -9.01 -13.19
C VAL A 241 -3.47 -7.73 -12.41
N ASN A 242 -3.45 -7.79 -11.10
CA ASN A 242 -3.48 -6.62 -10.24
C ASN A 242 -2.06 -6.01 -10.13
N GLU A 243 -1.67 -5.29 -11.18
CA GLU A 243 -0.32 -4.72 -11.29
C GLU A 243 0.01 -3.76 -10.14
N ASN A 244 -0.96 -2.98 -9.67
CA ASN A 244 -0.77 -2.06 -8.55
C ASN A 244 -0.35 -2.82 -7.29
N TYR A 245 -1.06 -3.90 -6.97
CA TYR A 245 -0.72 -4.75 -5.83
C TYR A 245 0.66 -5.38 -5.97
N ILE A 246 0.97 -5.95 -7.15
CA ILE A 246 2.27 -6.60 -7.40
C ILE A 246 3.42 -5.58 -7.32
N ASN A 247 3.24 -4.38 -7.87
CA ASN A 247 4.25 -3.32 -7.80
C ASN A 247 4.45 -2.81 -6.37
N ALA A 248 3.40 -2.74 -5.56
CA ALA A 248 3.51 -2.34 -4.15
C ALA A 248 4.23 -3.38 -3.26
N LEU A 249 4.33 -4.64 -3.70
CA LEU A 249 5.13 -5.67 -3.02
C LEU A 249 6.63 -5.52 -3.28
N LYS A 250 7.02 -4.80 -4.34
CA LYS A 250 8.43 -4.59 -4.69
C LYS A 250 9.02 -3.45 -3.87
N PRO A 251 10.35 -3.50 -3.57
CA PRO A 251 11.03 -2.37 -2.97
C PRO A 251 10.93 -1.12 -3.87
N ASP A 252 10.59 0.01 -3.29
CA ASP A 252 10.62 1.30 -3.99
C ASP A 252 12.08 1.73 -4.21
N MET A 253 12.59 1.40 -5.39
CA MET A 253 13.97 1.67 -5.77
C MET A 253 14.26 3.18 -5.86
N GLU A 254 13.30 4.03 -6.18
CA GLU A 254 13.49 5.48 -6.24
C GLU A 254 13.73 6.05 -4.83
N THR A 255 12.90 5.67 -3.87
CA THR A 255 13.08 6.07 -2.47
C THR A 255 14.39 5.53 -1.89
N ILE A 256 14.76 4.28 -2.21
CA ILE A 256 16.04 3.69 -1.76
C ILE A 256 17.22 4.45 -2.36
N MET A 257 17.24 4.67 -3.67
CA MET A 257 18.34 5.39 -4.34
C MET A 257 18.44 6.84 -3.86
N GLY A 258 17.33 7.53 -3.68
CA GLY A 258 17.27 8.86 -3.09
C GLY A 258 17.88 8.89 -1.68
N GLY A 259 17.50 7.94 -0.84
CA GLY A 259 18.05 7.80 0.51
C GLY A 259 19.55 7.50 0.53
N VAL A 260 20.02 6.61 -0.35
CA VAL A 260 21.45 6.31 -0.51
C VAL A 260 22.22 7.56 -0.95
N PHE A 261 21.72 8.31 -1.91
CA PHE A 261 22.33 9.56 -2.36
C PHE A 261 22.46 10.60 -1.23
N VAL A 262 21.38 10.85 -0.50
CA VAL A 262 21.39 11.76 0.66
C VAL A 262 22.34 11.25 1.74
N GLY A 263 22.37 9.95 1.99
CA GLY A 263 23.30 9.32 2.92
C GLY A 263 24.78 9.57 2.53
N LEU A 264 25.12 9.44 1.27
CA LEU A 264 26.47 9.73 0.76
C LEU A 264 26.84 11.21 0.97
N VAL A 265 25.91 12.14 0.71
CA VAL A 265 26.14 13.57 0.95
C VAL A 265 26.41 13.86 2.43
N ILE A 266 25.68 13.23 3.34
CA ILE A 266 25.89 13.36 4.80
C ILE A 266 27.27 12.85 5.20
N VAL A 267 27.66 11.67 4.71
CA VAL A 267 28.98 11.08 4.99
C VAL A 267 30.10 11.98 4.49
N LEU A 268 30.02 12.44 3.23
CA LEU A 268 31.03 13.33 2.65
C LEU A 268 31.14 14.66 3.41
N SER A 269 30.01 15.26 3.76
CA SER A 269 29.96 16.49 4.56
C SER A 269 30.61 16.28 5.93
N SER A 270 30.33 15.16 6.56
CA SER A 270 30.91 14.81 7.87
C SER A 270 32.44 14.63 7.80
N ILE A 271 32.91 13.97 6.75
CA ILE A 271 34.34 13.81 6.49
C ILE A 271 35.02 15.17 6.31
N LEU A 272 34.43 16.09 5.54
CA LEU A 272 34.95 17.42 5.32
C LEU A 272 35.02 18.24 6.61
N VAL A 273 33.99 18.18 7.45
CA VAL A 273 33.97 18.87 8.76
C VAL A 273 35.08 18.33 9.65
N ILE A 274 35.21 17.02 9.79
CA ILE A 274 36.24 16.37 10.61
C ILE A 274 37.64 16.70 10.07
N TYR A 275 37.81 16.62 8.75
CA TYR A 275 39.06 16.98 8.08
C TYR A 275 39.46 18.44 8.39
N ASN A 276 38.55 19.39 8.27
CA ASN A 276 38.81 20.80 8.55
C ASN A 276 39.22 21.03 10.03
N ILE A 277 38.57 20.34 10.95
CA ILE A 277 38.96 20.42 12.40
C ILE A 277 40.37 19.94 12.64
N PHE A 278 40.77 18.79 12.02
CA PHE A 278 42.14 18.26 12.11
C PHE A 278 43.16 19.15 11.38
N TYR A 279 42.83 19.65 10.20
CA TYR A 279 43.70 20.55 9.43
C TYR A 279 44.05 21.81 10.22
N ILE A 280 43.05 22.51 10.78
CA ILE A 280 43.25 23.69 11.63
C ILE A 280 44.10 23.31 12.86
N SER A 281 43.87 22.15 13.45
CA SER A 281 44.67 21.66 14.60
C SER A 281 46.11 21.49 14.27
N ILE A 282 46.42 20.90 13.11
CA ILE A 282 47.79 20.68 12.65
C ILE A 282 48.50 22.00 12.36
N VAL A 283 47.84 22.89 11.61
CA VAL A 283 48.39 24.22 11.29
C VAL A 283 48.75 25.01 12.54
N THR A 284 47.83 25.02 13.54
CA THR A 284 48.07 25.70 14.81
C THR A 284 49.28 25.11 15.54
N LYS A 285 49.44 23.76 15.59
CA LYS A 285 50.60 23.13 16.20
C LYS A 285 51.91 23.45 15.46
N VAL A 286 51.88 23.45 14.12
CA VAL A 286 53.08 23.82 13.33
C VAL A 286 53.48 25.26 13.62
N GLN A 287 52.54 26.19 13.77
CA GLN A 287 52.84 27.57 14.17
C GLN A 287 53.43 27.67 15.59
N GLU A 288 52.88 26.89 16.55
CA GLU A 288 53.41 26.83 17.91
C GLU A 288 54.86 26.31 17.92
N PHE A 289 55.15 25.22 17.20
CA PHE A 289 56.50 24.70 17.01
C PHE A 289 57.42 25.72 16.32
N GLY A 290 56.91 26.47 15.33
CA GLY A 290 57.67 27.53 14.68
C GLY A 290 58.09 28.62 15.65
N LYS A 291 57.18 29.07 16.54
CA LYS A 291 57.45 30.04 17.60
C LYS A 291 58.48 29.54 18.61
N LEU A 292 58.35 28.28 19.07
CA LEU A 292 59.31 27.65 19.95
C LEU A 292 60.71 27.57 19.35
N ARG A 293 60.83 27.27 18.07
CA ARG A 293 62.12 27.27 17.34
C ARG A 293 62.71 28.67 17.21
N ALA A 294 61.89 29.69 16.99
CA ALA A 294 62.34 31.09 16.91
C ALA A 294 62.95 31.63 18.22
N ILE A 295 62.52 31.10 19.38
CA ILE A 295 63.08 31.42 20.70
C ILE A 295 64.19 30.45 21.16
N GLY A 296 64.70 29.58 20.23
CA GLY A 296 65.90 28.78 20.49
C GLY A 296 65.64 27.33 20.92
N ALA A 297 64.44 26.83 20.87
CA ALA A 297 64.17 25.42 21.17
C ALA A 297 64.83 24.48 20.12
N THR A 298 65.51 23.45 20.60
CA THR A 298 66.21 22.48 19.77
C THR A 298 65.31 21.31 19.35
N LYS A 299 65.70 20.52 18.33
CA LYS A 299 64.94 19.33 17.86
C LYS A 299 64.77 18.24 18.94
N LYS A 300 65.56 18.29 20.04
CA LYS A 300 65.50 17.34 21.14
C LYS A 300 64.59 17.77 22.27
N GLN A 301 64.24 19.05 22.35
CA GLN A 301 63.25 19.62 23.28
C GLN A 301 61.84 19.59 22.65
#